data_4c305bae94e46390343a98ca198c6096
#
_entry.id   4c305bae94e46390343a98ca198c6096
#
_cell.length_a   1.000
_cell.length_b   1.000
_cell.length_c   1.000
_cell.angle_alpha   90.00
_cell.angle_beta   90.00
_cell.angle_gamma   90.00
#
_symmetry.space_group_name_H-M   'P 1'
#
loop_
_entity.id
_entity.type
_entity.pdbx_description
1 polymer ?
#
loop_
_entity_poly.entity_id
_entity_poly.type
_entity_poly.pdbx_seq_one_letter_code
_entity_poly.pdbx_strand_id
1 'polypeptide(L)'
;ARMDFYIAEAMASIEDAICFVLDPVPNCTKDRCDTATYDFVKILRTLRPEVPIIMVDGLIYPYARHDSFLAEYLPQKNEGFRRGYEQHKAENPNGMYYMTWEGQTGPDMEGTVDGIHMTDYGFRAYADLLEVVLKEALDDTDVDYDVEPAYNVVRPKTFWEKLCDLFCGN
;
A
#
# COMPACT_ATOMS: atom_id res chain seq x y z
N ALA A 1 12.05 -0.42 -0.89
CA ALA A 1 12.39 -0.41 0.53
C ALA A 1 12.38 -1.84 1.07
N ARG A 2 13.22 -2.12 2.08
CA ARG A 2 13.38 -3.46 2.67
C ARG A 2 13.18 -3.44 4.18
N MET A 3 12.38 -2.49 4.68
CA MET A 3 12.20 -2.24 6.11
C MET A 3 13.52 -1.96 6.85
N ASP A 4 14.42 -1.20 6.22
CA ASP A 4 15.62 -0.72 6.90
C ASP A 4 15.23 0.34 7.93
N PHE A 5 15.67 0.21 9.19
CA PHE A 5 15.13 1.00 10.31
C PHE A 5 15.35 2.51 10.16
N TYR A 6 16.46 2.93 9.55
CA TYR A 6 16.67 4.34 9.22
C TYR A 6 15.63 4.92 8.23
N ILE A 7 14.99 4.06 7.43
CA ILE A 7 13.88 4.50 6.57
C ILE A 7 12.64 4.80 7.40
N ALA A 8 12.35 4.01 8.46
CA ALA A 8 11.25 4.32 9.37
C ALA A 8 11.49 5.66 10.08
N GLU A 9 12.73 5.93 10.52
CA GLU A 9 13.10 7.22 11.12
C GLU A 9 12.94 8.38 10.13
N ALA A 10 13.38 8.19 8.87
CA ALA A 10 13.21 9.18 7.80
C ALA A 10 11.72 9.43 7.47
N MET A 11 10.90 8.38 7.40
CA MET A 11 9.45 8.52 7.22
C MET A 11 8.81 9.29 8.38
N ALA A 12 9.20 8.98 9.61
CA ALA A 12 8.69 9.67 10.80
C ALA A 12 9.09 11.15 10.86
N SER A 13 10.14 11.57 10.15
CA SER A 13 10.55 12.98 10.07
C SER A 13 9.71 13.83 9.12
N ILE A 14 8.77 13.24 8.37
CA ILE A 14 7.84 13.96 7.51
C ILE A 14 6.75 14.55 8.40
N GLU A 15 6.83 15.85 8.66
CA GLU A 15 6.01 16.55 9.66
C GLU A 15 4.51 16.56 9.30
N ASP A 16 4.18 16.65 8.02
CA ASP A 16 2.83 16.73 7.48
C ASP A 16 2.28 15.37 6.98
N ALA A 17 2.92 14.26 7.35
CA ALA A 17 2.40 12.93 7.02
C ALA A 17 1.08 12.67 7.75
N ILE A 18 0.02 12.41 6.98
CA ILE A 18 -1.31 12.09 7.49
C ILE A 18 -1.58 10.57 7.59
N CYS A 19 -0.80 9.78 6.88
CA CYS A 19 -0.85 8.32 6.89
C CYS A 19 0.47 7.73 6.39
N PHE A 20 0.90 6.59 6.94
CA PHE A 20 1.99 5.80 6.40
C PHE A 20 1.43 4.56 5.71
N VAL A 21 1.73 4.39 4.41
CA VAL A 21 1.40 3.17 3.67
C VAL A 21 2.66 2.34 3.49
N LEU A 22 2.68 1.13 4.05
CA LEU A 22 3.82 0.23 4.06
C LEU A 22 3.59 -0.94 3.10
N ASP A 23 4.26 -0.91 1.94
CA ASP A 23 4.27 -1.97 0.92
C ASP A 23 5.71 -2.47 0.65
N PRO A 24 6.39 -3.04 1.65
CA PRO A 24 7.77 -3.50 1.51
C PRO A 24 7.89 -4.97 1.07
N VAL A 25 6.83 -5.78 1.22
CA VAL A 25 6.86 -7.25 1.11
C VAL A 25 7.42 -7.73 -0.22
N PRO A 26 7.09 -7.15 -1.40
CA PRO A 26 7.65 -7.59 -2.67
C PRO A 26 9.18 -7.59 -2.67
N ASN A 27 9.81 -6.62 -2.00
CA ASN A 27 11.25 -6.41 -1.94
C ASN A 27 11.95 -7.07 -0.74
N CYS A 28 11.20 -7.73 0.15
CA CYS A 28 11.71 -8.40 1.33
C CYS A 28 11.83 -9.91 1.14
N THR A 29 12.78 -10.53 1.83
CA THR A 29 12.79 -11.98 2.02
C THR A 29 11.77 -12.37 3.08
N LYS A 30 11.40 -13.67 3.14
CA LYS A 30 10.57 -14.21 4.22
C LYS A 30 11.17 -13.89 5.60
N ASP A 31 12.47 -14.17 5.78
CA ASP A 31 13.18 -13.87 7.02
C ASP A 31 13.07 -12.39 7.42
N ARG A 32 13.18 -11.48 6.44
CA ARG A 32 13.03 -10.05 6.72
C ARG A 32 11.61 -9.69 7.13
N CYS A 33 10.59 -10.29 6.51
CA CYS A 33 9.20 -10.12 6.92
C CYS A 33 8.96 -10.65 8.33
N ASP A 34 9.57 -11.78 8.69
CA ASP A 34 9.42 -12.39 10.01
C ASP A 34 10.11 -11.57 11.12
N THR A 35 11.30 -11.03 10.85
CA THR A 35 12.19 -10.51 11.91
C THR A 35 12.19 -8.99 12.03
N ALA A 36 11.89 -8.25 10.95
CA ALA A 36 12.03 -6.80 10.95
C ALA A 36 10.70 -6.04 11.03
N THR A 37 9.57 -6.65 10.70
CA THR A 37 8.30 -5.94 10.58
C THR A 37 7.89 -5.27 11.88
N TYR A 38 7.92 -6.00 12.99
CA TYR A 38 7.53 -5.46 14.28
C TYR A 38 8.39 -4.24 14.68
N ASP A 39 9.71 -4.36 14.62
CA ASP A 39 10.60 -3.27 15.02
C ASP A 39 10.51 -2.06 14.10
N PHE A 40 10.34 -2.28 12.79
CA PHE A 40 10.12 -1.20 11.81
C PHE A 40 8.88 -0.39 12.13
N VAL A 41 7.75 -1.06 12.35
CA VAL A 41 6.48 -0.41 12.72
C VAL A 41 6.57 0.25 14.09
N LYS A 42 7.26 -0.37 15.05
CA LYS A 42 7.48 0.19 16.39
C LYS A 42 8.19 1.55 16.36
N ILE A 43 9.16 1.73 15.47
CA ILE A 43 9.83 3.02 15.28
C ILE A 43 8.82 4.09 14.86
N LEU A 44 8.01 3.80 13.84
CA LEU A 44 6.96 4.73 13.36
C LEU A 44 5.96 5.05 14.48
N ARG A 45 5.43 4.04 15.16
CA ARG A 45 4.46 4.20 16.26
C ARG A 45 5.03 4.97 17.46
N THR A 46 6.34 4.86 17.71
CA THR A 46 7.00 5.58 18.80
C THR A 46 7.22 7.06 18.47
N LEU A 47 7.62 7.34 17.22
CA LEU A 47 7.94 8.70 16.78
C LEU A 47 6.72 9.49 16.32
N ARG A 48 5.72 8.81 15.76
CA ARG A 48 4.48 9.39 15.23
C ARG A 48 3.26 8.56 15.67
N PRO A 49 2.93 8.56 16.97
CA PRO A 49 1.86 7.74 17.52
C PRO A 49 0.46 8.10 16.99
N GLU A 50 0.28 9.34 16.53
CA GLU A 50 -0.98 9.87 16.00
C GLU A 50 -1.24 9.50 14.54
N VAL A 51 -0.17 9.18 13.75
CA VAL A 51 -0.30 8.94 12.31
C VAL A 51 -0.72 7.49 12.06
N PRO A 52 -1.85 7.24 11.39
CA PRO A 52 -2.28 5.89 11.04
C PRO A 52 -1.29 5.20 10.10
N ILE A 53 -1.21 3.86 10.24
CA ILE A 53 -0.35 3.02 9.43
C ILE A 53 -1.20 1.97 8.71
N ILE A 54 -1.13 1.95 7.39
CA ILE A 54 -1.69 0.90 6.54
C ILE A 54 -0.56 -0.03 6.14
N MET A 55 -0.71 -1.30 6.45
CA MET A 55 0.23 -2.34 6.02
C MET A 55 -0.38 -3.13 4.86
N VAL A 56 0.39 -3.36 3.80
CA VAL A 56 -0.09 -3.96 2.55
C VAL A 56 0.63 -5.28 2.29
N ASP A 57 -0.12 -6.35 2.08
CA ASP A 57 0.42 -7.65 1.64
C ASP A 57 1.18 -7.51 0.31
N GLY A 58 2.22 -8.29 0.16
CA GLY A 58 2.85 -8.47 -1.15
C GLY A 58 1.98 -9.29 -2.09
N LEU A 59 2.03 -8.96 -3.36
CA LEU A 59 1.31 -9.64 -4.42
C LEU A 59 1.64 -11.15 -4.45
N ILE A 60 0.62 -11.98 -4.58
CA ILE A 60 0.77 -13.39 -4.96
C ILE A 60 0.77 -13.46 -6.49
N TYR A 61 1.88 -13.88 -7.06
CA TYR A 61 2.05 -13.89 -8.51
C TYR A 61 1.08 -14.86 -9.19
N PRO A 62 0.40 -14.48 -10.27
CA PRO A 62 -0.56 -15.34 -10.97
C PRO A 62 0.01 -16.71 -11.37
N TYR A 63 1.30 -16.75 -11.74
CA TYR A 63 1.98 -17.98 -12.13
C TYR A 63 2.51 -18.82 -10.95
N ALA A 64 2.46 -18.31 -9.71
CA ALA A 64 2.92 -19.06 -8.53
C ALA A 64 2.19 -20.39 -8.37
N ARG A 65 0.94 -20.49 -8.83
CA ARG A 65 0.18 -21.78 -8.88
C ARG A 65 0.86 -22.89 -9.69
N HIS A 66 1.81 -22.54 -10.56
CA HIS A 66 2.57 -23.48 -11.39
C HIS A 66 4.01 -23.68 -10.90
N ASP A 67 4.39 -23.01 -9.80
CA ASP A 67 5.69 -23.07 -9.16
C ASP A 67 5.51 -23.40 -7.68
N SER A 68 5.82 -24.64 -7.27
CA SER A 68 5.61 -25.11 -5.90
C SER A 68 6.39 -24.30 -4.85
N PHE A 69 7.58 -23.78 -5.21
CA PHE A 69 8.34 -22.91 -4.31
C PHE A 69 7.64 -21.58 -4.11
N LEU A 70 7.22 -20.91 -5.18
CA LEU A 70 6.54 -19.61 -5.08
C LEU A 70 5.16 -19.73 -4.45
N ALA A 71 4.42 -20.81 -4.73
CA ALA A 71 3.12 -21.08 -4.13
C ALA A 71 3.17 -21.17 -2.59
N GLU A 72 4.30 -21.62 -2.05
CA GLU A 72 4.53 -21.69 -0.62
C GLU A 72 5.22 -20.43 -0.07
N TYR A 73 6.24 -19.93 -0.79
CA TYR A 73 7.11 -18.86 -0.31
C TYR A 73 6.40 -17.49 -0.22
N LEU A 74 5.58 -17.14 -1.22
CA LEU A 74 4.92 -15.82 -1.23
C LEU A 74 3.91 -15.65 -0.10
N PRO A 75 3.00 -16.63 0.18
CA PRO A 75 2.13 -16.56 1.35
C PRO A 75 2.90 -16.45 2.67
N GLN A 76 4.01 -17.19 2.82
CA GLN A 76 4.83 -17.12 4.04
C GLN A 76 5.44 -15.74 4.28
N LYS A 77 5.75 -14.97 3.23
CA LYS A 77 6.19 -13.57 3.37
C LYS A 77 5.07 -12.71 3.97
N ASN A 78 3.86 -12.83 3.41
CA ASN A 78 2.69 -12.12 3.89
C ASN A 78 2.33 -12.50 5.33
N GLU A 79 2.40 -13.79 5.67
CA GLU A 79 2.20 -14.27 7.04
C GLU A 79 3.20 -13.65 8.03
N GLY A 80 4.48 -13.58 7.66
CA GLY A 80 5.50 -12.95 8.49
C GLY A 80 5.22 -11.46 8.72
N PHE A 81 4.83 -10.77 7.66
CA PHE A 81 4.47 -9.36 7.72
C PHE A 81 3.21 -9.12 8.54
N ARG A 82 2.18 -9.96 8.36
CA ARG A 82 0.92 -9.90 9.11
C ARG A 82 1.11 -10.17 10.61
N ARG A 83 2.01 -11.08 11.00
CA ARG A 83 2.32 -11.27 12.42
C ARG A 83 2.81 -10.00 13.11
N GLY A 84 3.64 -9.21 12.43
CA GLY A 84 4.07 -7.90 12.97
C GLY A 84 2.91 -6.93 13.12
N TYR A 85 1.98 -6.90 12.16
CA TYR A 85 0.75 -6.14 12.26
C TYR A 85 -0.10 -6.57 13.45
N GLU A 86 -0.38 -7.87 13.59
CA GLU A 86 -1.22 -8.42 14.67
C GLU A 86 -0.63 -8.13 16.05
N GLN A 87 0.68 -8.17 16.21
CA GLN A 87 1.33 -7.80 17.46
C GLN A 87 1.06 -6.34 17.82
N HIS A 88 1.26 -5.41 16.87
CA HIS A 88 0.97 -3.99 17.11
C HIS A 88 -0.51 -3.72 17.34
N LYS A 89 -1.40 -4.39 16.60
CA LYS A 89 -2.85 -4.29 16.75
C LYS A 89 -3.30 -4.76 18.13
N ALA A 90 -2.67 -5.78 18.68
CA ALA A 90 -2.96 -6.28 20.01
C ALA A 90 -2.49 -5.33 21.13
N GLU A 91 -1.33 -4.66 20.93
CA GLU A 91 -0.78 -3.68 21.88
C GLU A 91 -1.52 -2.34 21.83
N ASN A 92 -1.88 -1.88 20.64
CA ASN A 92 -2.64 -0.66 20.41
C ASN A 92 -3.53 -0.83 19.18
N PRO A 93 -4.84 -1.07 19.37
CA PRO A 93 -5.77 -1.34 18.27
C PRO A 93 -6.02 -0.14 17.33
N ASN A 94 -5.75 1.08 17.81
CA ASN A 94 -6.06 2.30 17.06
C ASN A 94 -4.97 2.63 16.04
N GLY A 95 -5.36 3.14 14.87
CA GLY A 95 -4.47 3.63 13.83
C GLY A 95 -3.64 2.53 13.13
N MET A 96 -4.07 1.27 13.19
CA MET A 96 -3.43 0.14 12.48
C MET A 96 -4.43 -0.52 11.53
N TYR A 97 -4.12 -0.50 10.24
CA TYR A 97 -4.95 -0.99 9.15
C TYR A 97 -4.18 -1.97 8.27
N TYR A 98 -4.90 -2.82 7.56
CA TYR A 98 -4.29 -3.86 6.74
C TYR A 98 -5.03 -4.05 5.43
N MET A 99 -4.28 -4.07 4.33
CA MET A 99 -4.78 -4.41 2.99
C MET A 99 -4.19 -5.75 2.56
N THR A 100 -5.07 -6.71 2.28
CA THR A 100 -4.66 -8.04 1.83
C THR A 100 -4.31 -8.06 0.35
N TRP A 101 -3.67 -9.12 -0.14
CA TRP A 101 -3.23 -9.23 -1.53
C TRP A 101 -4.37 -9.49 -2.52
N GLU A 102 -5.51 -10.01 -2.05
CA GLU A 102 -6.62 -10.39 -2.90
C GLU A 102 -7.15 -9.20 -3.70
N GLY A 103 -7.21 -9.37 -5.00
CA GLY A 103 -7.74 -8.37 -5.93
C GLY A 103 -6.75 -7.24 -6.30
N GLN A 104 -5.54 -7.19 -5.75
CA GLN A 104 -4.56 -6.13 -6.06
C GLN A 104 -4.25 -5.99 -7.55
N THR A 105 -4.38 -7.06 -8.34
CA THR A 105 -4.18 -7.05 -9.80
C THR A 105 -5.46 -7.27 -10.59
N GLY A 106 -6.60 -6.99 -9.99
CA GLY A 106 -7.92 -7.27 -10.53
C GLY A 106 -8.46 -8.65 -10.14
N PRO A 107 -9.77 -8.88 -10.30
CA PRO A 107 -10.43 -10.12 -9.90
C PRO A 107 -10.00 -11.33 -10.74
N ASP A 108 -9.46 -11.10 -11.92
CA ASP A 108 -8.95 -12.10 -12.87
C ASP A 108 -7.43 -12.32 -12.74
N MET A 109 -6.75 -11.52 -11.93
CA MET A 109 -5.29 -11.50 -11.76
C MET A 109 -4.51 -11.15 -13.06
N GLU A 110 -5.15 -10.51 -14.04
CA GLU A 110 -4.54 -10.14 -15.32
C GLU A 110 -3.86 -8.76 -15.30
N GLY A 111 -3.86 -8.08 -14.16
CA GLY A 111 -3.34 -6.73 -13.99
C GLY A 111 -1.82 -6.60 -13.94
N THR A 112 -1.05 -7.54 -14.53
CA THR A 112 0.41 -7.49 -14.55
C THR A 112 0.98 -7.61 -15.95
N VAL A 113 2.18 -7.02 -16.19
CA VAL A 113 2.89 -7.11 -17.48
C VAL A 113 3.63 -8.46 -17.62
N ASP A 114 4.21 -8.93 -16.52
CA ASP A 114 5.13 -10.06 -16.46
C ASP A 114 4.81 -11.02 -15.30
N GLY A 115 3.64 -10.87 -14.69
CA GLY A 115 3.23 -11.61 -13.51
C GLY A 115 3.68 -10.98 -12.18
N ILE A 116 4.41 -9.86 -12.21
CA ILE A 116 4.91 -9.15 -11.03
C ILE A 116 4.58 -7.66 -11.08
N HIS A 117 4.95 -6.99 -12.18
CA HIS A 117 4.80 -5.54 -12.32
C HIS A 117 3.43 -5.19 -12.88
N MET A 118 2.74 -4.28 -12.23
CA MET A 118 1.37 -3.91 -12.58
C MET A 118 1.29 -3.15 -13.90
N THR A 119 0.23 -3.44 -14.67
CA THR A 119 -0.27 -2.61 -15.77
C THR A 119 -1.09 -1.44 -15.22
N ASP A 120 -1.54 -0.51 -16.10
CA ASP A 120 -2.49 0.53 -15.70
C ASP A 120 -3.78 -0.05 -15.11
N TYR A 121 -4.25 -1.20 -15.61
CA TYR A 121 -5.39 -1.93 -15.04
C TYR A 121 -5.09 -2.45 -13.63
N GLY A 122 -3.93 -3.07 -13.43
CA GLY A 122 -3.50 -3.54 -12.10
C GLY A 122 -3.34 -2.39 -11.11
N PHE A 123 -2.69 -1.30 -11.51
CA PHE A 123 -2.58 -0.11 -10.66
C PHE A 123 -3.95 0.48 -10.31
N ARG A 124 -4.91 0.45 -11.23
CA ARG A 124 -6.27 0.90 -10.94
C ARG A 124 -6.94 0.01 -9.90
N ALA A 125 -6.86 -1.32 -10.05
CA ALA A 125 -7.42 -2.26 -9.09
C ALA A 125 -6.77 -2.09 -7.70
N TYR A 126 -5.45 -1.94 -7.66
CA TYR A 126 -4.72 -1.66 -6.42
C TYR A 126 -5.17 -0.35 -5.76
N ALA A 127 -5.31 0.72 -6.55
CA ALA A 127 -5.75 2.02 -6.05
C ALA A 127 -7.18 1.98 -5.50
N ASP A 128 -8.09 1.28 -6.18
CA ASP A 128 -9.49 1.13 -5.74
C ASP A 128 -9.57 0.38 -4.40
N LEU A 129 -8.72 -0.64 -4.17
CA LEU A 129 -8.62 -1.34 -2.87
C LEU A 129 -7.99 -0.45 -1.79
N LEU A 130 -6.89 0.22 -2.12
CA LEU A 130 -6.19 1.09 -1.17
C LEU A 130 -7.06 2.27 -0.73
N GLU A 131 -7.88 2.82 -1.64
CA GLU A 131 -8.81 3.90 -1.34
C GLU A 131 -9.79 3.52 -0.23
N VAL A 132 -10.30 2.28 -0.22
CA VAL A 132 -11.21 1.79 0.83
C VAL A 132 -10.52 1.83 2.20
N VAL A 133 -9.29 1.29 2.28
CA VAL A 133 -8.53 1.23 3.53
C VAL A 133 -8.05 2.62 3.97
N LEU A 134 -7.69 3.48 3.00
CA LEU A 134 -7.33 4.87 3.28
C LEU A 134 -8.51 5.65 3.88
N LYS A 135 -9.70 5.53 3.31
CA LYS A 135 -10.90 6.18 3.88
C LYS A 135 -11.15 5.72 5.30
N GLU A 136 -11.07 4.42 5.58
CA GLU A 136 -11.21 3.90 6.94
C GLU A 136 -10.12 4.46 7.88
N ALA A 137 -8.87 4.49 7.43
CA ALA A 137 -7.75 4.97 8.23
C ALA A 137 -7.83 6.48 8.54
N LEU A 138 -8.36 7.25 7.61
CA LEU A 138 -8.42 8.69 7.69
C LEU A 138 -9.73 9.18 8.35
N ASP A 139 -10.83 8.45 8.25
CA ASP A 139 -12.08 8.75 8.97
C ASP A 139 -11.94 8.60 10.49
N ASP A 140 -10.98 7.80 10.96
CA ASP A 140 -10.61 7.68 12.37
C ASP A 140 -9.75 8.85 12.89
N THR A 141 -9.39 9.80 12.03
CA THR A 141 -8.57 10.96 12.39
C THR A 141 -9.37 12.25 12.26
N ASP A 142 -9.11 13.23 13.14
CA ASP A 142 -9.68 14.59 13.05
C ASP A 142 -9.03 15.44 11.94
N VAL A 143 -8.46 14.81 10.91
CA VAL A 143 -7.76 15.51 9.81
C VAL A 143 -8.77 15.93 8.75
N ASP A 144 -8.80 17.22 8.43
CA ASP A 144 -9.56 17.77 7.31
C ASP A 144 -8.83 17.45 5.99
N TYR A 145 -9.43 16.59 5.14
CA TYR A 145 -8.88 16.16 3.85
C TYR A 145 -9.23 17.05 2.68
N ASP A 146 -10.04 18.08 2.88
CA ASP A 146 -10.39 19.07 1.85
C ASP A 146 -9.23 20.05 1.55
N VAL A 147 -8.00 19.65 1.84
CA VAL A 147 -6.81 20.36 1.36
C VAL A 147 -6.69 20.09 -0.13
N GLU A 148 -6.94 21.12 -0.95
CA GLU A 148 -6.63 21.05 -2.38
C GLU A 148 -5.19 20.51 -2.54
N PRO A 149 -4.98 19.47 -3.39
CA PRO A 149 -3.64 18.92 -3.57
C PRO A 149 -2.69 20.05 -4.00
N ALA A 150 -1.58 20.19 -3.30
CA ALA A 150 -0.55 21.22 -3.55
C ALA A 150 0.09 21.10 -4.95
N TYR A 151 -0.30 20.10 -5.72
CA TYR A 151 0.05 19.90 -7.12
C TYR A 151 -1.19 20.10 -7.97
N ASN A 152 -1.16 21.10 -8.84
CA ASN A 152 -1.99 21.10 -10.05
C ASN A 152 -1.54 19.88 -10.87
N VAL A 153 -2.04 18.69 -10.55
CA VAL A 153 -1.98 17.55 -11.46
C VAL A 153 -2.89 17.96 -12.62
N VAL A 154 -2.29 18.59 -13.63
CA VAL A 154 -2.94 18.76 -14.92
C VAL A 154 -3.16 17.33 -15.44
N ARG A 155 -4.29 16.75 -15.09
CA ARG A 155 -4.73 15.49 -15.67
C ARG A 155 -4.72 15.66 -17.19
N PRO A 156 -3.91 14.91 -17.94
CA PRO A 156 -3.95 15.03 -19.38
C PRO A 156 -5.38 14.77 -19.84
N LYS A 157 -5.96 15.71 -20.57
CA LYS A 157 -7.31 15.57 -21.11
C LYS A 157 -7.41 14.23 -21.82
N THR A 158 -8.46 13.48 -21.50
CA THR A 158 -8.78 12.23 -22.21
C THR A 158 -8.99 12.50 -23.70
N PHE A 159 -8.91 11.47 -24.51
CA PHE A 159 -9.20 11.57 -25.96
C PHE A 159 -10.57 12.22 -26.21
N TRP A 160 -11.59 11.86 -25.44
CA TRP A 160 -12.95 12.40 -25.54
C TRP A 160 -13.04 13.86 -25.13
N GLU A 161 -12.34 14.29 -24.09
CA GLU A 161 -12.29 15.69 -23.67
C GLU A 161 -11.58 16.56 -24.74
N LYS A 162 -10.50 16.05 -25.34
CA LYS A 162 -9.82 16.71 -26.45
C LYS A 162 -10.71 16.81 -27.70
N LEU A 163 -11.51 15.77 -27.96
CA LEU A 163 -12.44 15.73 -29.07
C LEU A 163 -13.59 16.72 -28.84
N CYS A 164 -14.14 16.80 -27.63
CA CYS A 164 -15.14 17.78 -27.26
C CYS A 164 -14.65 19.23 -27.43
N ASP A 165 -13.42 19.53 -27.01
CA ASP A 165 -12.84 20.87 -27.21
C ASP A 165 -12.72 21.24 -28.71
N LEU A 166 -12.46 20.25 -29.57
CA LEU A 166 -12.32 20.47 -31.01
C LEU A 166 -13.66 20.76 -31.71
N PHE A 167 -14.75 20.19 -31.20
CA PHE A 167 -16.08 20.27 -31.84
C PHE A 167 -17.06 21.22 -31.12
N CYS A 168 -16.84 21.53 -29.83
CA CYS A 168 -17.77 22.33 -29.05
C CYS A 168 -17.29 23.78 -28.82
N GLY A 169 -16.10 24.13 -29.28
CA GLY A 169 -15.47 25.46 -29.31
C GLY A 169 -15.88 26.41 -28.18
N ASN A 170 -15.09 26.49 -27.10
CA ASN A 170 -14.97 27.65 -26.25
C ASN A 170 -13.49 28.00 -26.11
#